data_4ec7abdb3d46947583dc542186c54e69
#
_entry.id   4ec7abdb3d46947583dc542186c54e69
#
_cell.length_a   1.000
_cell.length_b   1.000
_cell.length_c   1.000
_cell.angle_alpha   90.00
_cell.angle_beta   90.00
_cell.angle_gamma   90.00
#
_symmetry.space_group_name_H-M   'P 1'
#
loop_
_entity.id
_entity.type
_entity.pdbx_description
1 polymer ?
#
loop_
_entity_poly.entity_id
_entity_poly.type
_entity_poly.pdbx_seq_one_letter_code
_entity_poly.pdbx_strand_id
1 'polypeptide(L)'
;MVAKRIIPCLDVKEGRTVKGVNFVDLRDVGDAVELGQYYARAGADELVYLDISATREGRNTFTKLVERIADGINIPFTVGGGISSLEDAARLLDAGADKISINSAAIANPSLIDAIASRYGSQFVVVAIDARCGEDGIWRATTHGGSRPTDKELFAWAREAEQRGAGELLFTSMIHDGTRSGYPCETFARLADVLSIPIIASGGAGSVEDIARVLREGRADAALAASIFHFGEITVGDLKQELKRLNIDVRC
;
A
#
# COMPACT_ATOMS: atom_id res chain seq x y z
N MET A 1 -6.29 -21.08 7.69
CA MET A 1 -6.38 -19.72 7.12
C MET A 1 -4.98 -19.14 7.05
N VAL A 2 -4.68 -18.31 6.07
CA VAL A 2 -3.40 -17.57 6.03
C VAL A 2 -3.49 -16.44 7.03
N ALA A 3 -2.44 -16.25 7.86
CA ALA A 3 -2.41 -15.17 8.83
C ALA A 3 -2.48 -13.80 8.14
N LYS A 4 -3.27 -12.89 8.70
CA LYS A 4 -3.43 -11.53 8.20
C LYS A 4 -2.18 -10.70 8.50
N ARG A 5 -1.84 -9.76 7.59
CA ARG A 5 -0.63 -8.93 7.67
C ARG A 5 -0.96 -7.51 8.13
N ILE A 6 -0.09 -6.95 8.95
CA ILE A 6 -0.13 -5.54 9.39
C ILE A 6 1.05 -4.83 8.74
N ILE A 7 0.74 -3.79 7.95
CA ILE A 7 1.68 -3.14 7.05
C ILE A 7 1.76 -1.63 7.36
N PRO A 8 2.79 -1.14 8.06
CA PRO A 8 3.06 0.29 8.13
C PRO A 8 3.42 0.86 6.76
N CYS A 9 2.84 2.03 6.43
CA CYS A 9 3.11 2.77 5.20
C CYS A 9 3.88 4.05 5.51
N LEU A 10 4.99 4.28 4.80
CA LEU A 10 5.86 5.42 4.94
C LEU A 10 5.84 6.24 3.64
N ASP A 11 5.21 7.42 3.69
CA ASP A 11 5.29 8.39 2.61
C ASP A 11 6.66 9.07 2.68
N VAL A 12 7.46 8.99 1.62
CA VAL A 12 8.84 9.47 1.61
C VAL A 12 8.99 10.67 0.71
N LYS A 13 9.61 11.71 1.25
CA LYS A 13 10.04 12.90 0.52
C LYS A 13 11.49 13.23 0.93
N GLU A 14 12.39 13.28 -0.07
CA GLU A 14 13.81 13.61 0.15
C GLU A 14 14.49 12.75 1.24
N GLY A 15 14.16 11.46 1.28
CA GLY A 15 14.73 10.50 2.24
C GLY A 15 14.11 10.52 3.64
N ARG A 16 13.14 11.39 3.88
CA ARG A 16 12.43 11.49 5.15
C ARG A 16 11.00 11.01 5.02
N THR A 17 10.54 10.34 6.06
CA THR A 17 9.11 10.00 6.18
C THR A 17 8.32 11.25 6.54
N VAL A 18 7.26 11.49 5.80
CA VAL A 18 6.35 12.61 6.03
C VAL A 18 4.92 12.11 6.15
N LYS A 19 4.06 12.85 6.82
CA LYS A 19 2.62 12.55 6.90
C LYS A 19 1.79 13.81 6.86
N GLY A 20 0.74 13.77 6.03
CA GLY A 20 -0.28 14.82 5.94
C GLY A 20 -1.65 14.19 5.68
N VAL A 21 -2.69 15.02 5.68
CA VAL A 21 -4.03 14.62 5.24
C VAL A 21 -4.14 14.89 3.74
N ASN A 22 -4.46 13.87 2.93
CA ASN A 22 -4.50 13.97 1.46
C ASN A 22 -3.22 14.60 0.85
N PHE A 23 -2.05 14.29 1.40
CA PHE A 23 -0.74 14.83 0.98
C PHE A 23 -0.59 16.36 1.12
N VAL A 24 -1.42 17.02 1.95
CA VAL A 24 -1.34 18.44 2.28
C VAL A 24 -0.81 18.59 3.72
N ASP A 25 -0.15 19.72 4.01
CA ASP A 25 0.43 20.05 5.32
C ASP A 25 1.35 18.93 5.87
N LEU A 26 2.28 18.48 5.03
CA LEU A 26 3.20 17.41 5.35
C LEU A 26 4.05 17.74 6.59
N ARG A 27 3.97 16.90 7.59
CA ARG A 27 4.82 16.95 8.79
C ARG A 27 5.91 15.90 8.67
N ASP A 28 7.12 16.26 9.05
CA ASP A 28 8.25 15.34 9.16
C ASP A 28 7.99 14.37 10.32
N VAL A 29 8.12 13.08 10.04
CA VAL A 29 7.94 11.99 11.02
C VAL A 29 9.30 11.42 11.45
N GLY A 30 10.29 11.42 10.55
CA GLY A 30 11.62 10.90 10.85
C GLY A 30 12.38 10.35 9.63
N ASP A 31 13.57 9.81 9.88
CA ASP A 31 14.35 9.14 8.83
C ASP A 31 13.64 7.85 8.38
N ALA A 32 13.55 7.64 7.07
CA ALA A 32 12.79 6.52 6.52
C ALA A 32 13.42 5.15 6.82
N VAL A 33 14.74 5.07 6.93
CA VAL A 33 15.45 3.83 7.26
C VAL A 33 15.26 3.49 8.73
N GLU A 34 15.46 4.46 9.63
CA GLU A 34 15.32 4.27 11.08
C GLU A 34 13.90 3.86 11.46
N LEU A 35 12.89 4.50 10.85
CA LEU A 35 11.48 4.15 11.06
C LEU A 35 11.16 2.76 10.53
N GLY A 36 11.68 2.37 9.36
CA GLY A 36 11.52 1.01 8.84
C GLY A 36 12.09 -0.04 9.77
N GLN A 37 13.31 0.19 10.27
CA GLN A 37 13.94 -0.69 11.28
C GLN A 37 13.14 -0.75 12.58
N TYR A 38 12.58 0.37 13.02
CA TYR A 38 11.71 0.42 14.18
C TYR A 38 10.47 -0.45 13.98
N TYR A 39 9.74 -0.30 12.85
CA TYR A 39 8.55 -1.09 12.57
C TYR A 39 8.85 -2.58 12.37
N ALA A 40 9.97 -2.92 11.73
CA ALA A 40 10.40 -4.31 11.61
C ALA A 40 10.61 -4.95 12.99
N ARG A 41 11.33 -4.25 13.90
CA ARG A 41 11.51 -4.71 15.28
C ARG A 41 10.21 -4.73 16.09
N ALA A 42 9.26 -3.83 15.80
CA ALA A 42 7.95 -3.78 16.43
C ALA A 42 6.98 -4.87 15.94
N GLY A 43 7.42 -5.72 15.00
CA GLY A 43 6.66 -6.88 14.53
C GLY A 43 5.77 -6.60 13.31
N ALA A 44 6.08 -5.59 12.49
CA ALA A 44 5.44 -5.43 11.19
C ALA A 44 5.68 -6.67 10.30
N ASP A 45 4.66 -7.06 9.51
CA ASP A 45 4.79 -8.19 8.60
C ASP A 45 5.46 -7.82 7.28
N GLU A 46 5.22 -6.60 6.83
CA GLU A 46 5.76 -5.97 5.63
C GLU A 46 5.80 -4.45 5.85
N LEU A 47 6.52 -3.73 4.98
CA LEU A 47 6.49 -2.28 4.92
C LEU A 47 6.12 -1.81 3.51
N VAL A 48 5.50 -0.64 3.41
CA VAL A 48 5.28 0.04 2.14
C VAL A 48 5.96 1.40 2.20
N TYR A 49 6.79 1.71 1.21
CA TYR A 49 7.42 3.01 1.01
C TYR A 49 6.88 3.65 -0.26
N LEU A 50 6.32 4.84 -0.14
CA LEU A 50 5.77 5.58 -1.27
C LEU A 50 6.61 6.83 -1.52
N ASP A 51 7.34 6.86 -2.64
CA ASP A 51 8.01 8.08 -3.09
C ASP A 51 6.97 9.10 -3.58
N ILE A 52 6.83 10.18 -2.82
CA ILE A 52 5.97 11.30 -3.20
C ILE A 52 6.77 12.46 -3.84
N SER A 53 8.06 12.24 -4.13
CA SER A 53 8.95 13.20 -4.79
C SER A 53 8.87 13.04 -6.31
N ALA A 54 8.21 13.96 -7.01
CA ALA A 54 7.89 13.81 -8.45
C ALA A 54 9.04 14.07 -9.43
N THR A 55 10.31 14.31 -9.00
CA THR A 55 11.40 14.75 -9.88
C THR A 55 12.34 13.62 -10.33
N ARG A 56 13.02 13.81 -11.50
CA ARG A 56 14.05 12.85 -12.01
C ARG A 56 15.23 12.70 -11.05
N GLU A 57 15.67 13.79 -10.41
CA GLU A 57 16.74 13.77 -9.42
C GLU A 57 16.33 13.03 -8.15
N GLY A 58 15.06 13.18 -7.73
CA GLY A 58 14.49 12.44 -6.62
C GLY A 58 14.53 10.92 -6.82
N ARG A 59 14.34 10.41 -8.04
CA ARG A 59 14.36 8.96 -8.32
C ARG A 59 15.71 8.28 -8.04
N ASN A 60 16.83 8.91 -8.39
CA ASN A 60 18.16 8.37 -8.10
C ASN A 60 18.46 8.40 -6.59
N THR A 61 18.02 9.45 -5.91
CA THR A 61 18.13 9.58 -4.46
C THR A 61 17.27 8.52 -3.77
N PHE A 62 16.07 8.27 -4.30
CA PHE A 62 15.17 7.27 -3.76
C PHE A 62 15.67 5.84 -3.97
N THR A 63 16.29 5.52 -5.11
CA THR A 63 16.93 4.20 -5.34
C THR A 63 18.02 3.92 -4.30
N LYS A 64 18.89 4.88 -4.00
CA LYS A 64 19.89 4.75 -2.93
C LYS A 64 19.27 4.60 -1.54
N LEU A 65 18.12 5.20 -1.31
CA LEU A 65 17.39 5.00 -0.07
C LEU A 65 16.85 3.57 0.02
N VAL A 66 16.33 3.01 -1.08
CA VAL A 66 15.86 1.62 -1.16
C VAL A 66 16.98 0.65 -0.81
N GLU A 67 18.20 0.83 -1.35
CA GLU A 67 19.37 0.03 -0.99
C GLU A 67 19.65 0.06 0.53
N ARG A 68 19.64 1.26 1.14
CA ARG A 68 19.82 1.41 2.59
C ARG A 68 18.72 0.76 3.42
N ILE A 69 17.47 0.78 2.92
CA ILE A 69 16.34 0.11 3.58
C ILE A 69 16.54 -1.41 3.50
N ALA A 70 16.87 -1.95 2.32
CA ALA A 70 17.11 -3.37 2.10
C ALA A 70 18.22 -3.92 3.02
N ASP A 71 19.30 -3.16 3.20
CA ASP A 71 20.39 -3.52 4.11
C ASP A 71 19.97 -3.47 5.59
N GLY A 72 18.94 -2.70 5.92
CA GLY A 72 18.58 -2.37 7.30
C GLY A 72 17.43 -3.19 7.91
N ILE A 73 16.65 -3.91 7.10
CA ILE A 73 15.46 -4.66 7.55
C ILE A 73 15.49 -6.10 7.05
N ASN A 74 14.76 -6.98 7.73
CA ASN A 74 14.67 -8.41 7.40
C ASN A 74 13.24 -8.89 7.13
N ILE A 75 12.33 -7.96 6.87
CA ILE A 75 10.95 -8.22 6.47
C ILE A 75 10.73 -7.70 5.05
N PRO A 76 9.79 -8.29 4.28
CA PRO A 76 9.51 -7.82 2.93
C PRO A 76 9.07 -6.35 2.90
N PHE A 77 9.42 -5.66 1.83
CA PHE A 77 8.92 -4.31 1.61
C PHE A 77 8.56 -4.03 0.16
N THR A 78 7.54 -3.22 0.00
CA THR A 78 7.02 -2.74 -1.28
C THR A 78 7.43 -1.30 -1.50
N VAL A 79 7.87 -0.99 -2.69
CA VAL A 79 8.22 0.36 -3.13
C VAL A 79 7.22 0.86 -4.15
N GLY A 80 6.65 2.04 -3.92
CA GLY A 80 5.73 2.71 -4.84
C GLY A 80 6.13 4.16 -5.10
N GLY A 81 5.47 4.76 -6.09
CA GLY A 81 5.72 6.15 -6.50
C GLY A 81 6.61 6.27 -7.74
N GLY A 82 6.12 6.95 -8.77
CA GLY A 82 6.89 7.31 -9.97
C GLY A 82 7.31 6.18 -10.90
N ILE A 83 6.94 4.94 -10.65
CA ILE A 83 7.29 3.76 -11.46
C ILE A 83 6.46 3.78 -12.75
N SER A 84 7.11 3.87 -13.91
CA SER A 84 6.45 4.05 -15.19
C SER A 84 7.00 3.19 -16.33
N SER A 85 8.05 2.43 -16.08
CA SER A 85 8.70 1.58 -17.06
C SER A 85 9.25 0.29 -16.46
N LEU A 86 9.62 -0.64 -17.33
CA LEU A 86 10.30 -1.89 -16.94
C LEU A 86 11.69 -1.61 -16.36
N GLU A 87 12.36 -0.56 -16.82
CA GLU A 87 13.66 -0.11 -16.31
C GLU A 87 13.55 0.45 -14.89
N ASP A 88 12.45 1.17 -14.57
CA ASP A 88 12.19 1.61 -13.20
C ASP A 88 12.00 0.41 -12.28
N ALA A 89 11.22 -0.60 -12.72
CA ALA A 89 11.00 -1.83 -11.98
C ALA A 89 12.31 -2.62 -11.75
N ALA A 90 13.14 -2.77 -12.80
CA ALA A 90 14.45 -3.42 -12.71
C ALA A 90 15.34 -2.76 -11.67
N ARG A 91 15.43 -1.44 -11.71
CA ARG A 91 16.27 -0.63 -10.83
C ARG A 91 15.90 -0.78 -9.36
N LEU A 92 14.60 -0.89 -9.06
CA LEU A 92 14.13 -1.09 -7.69
C LEU A 92 14.34 -2.53 -7.21
N LEU A 93 14.19 -3.52 -8.09
CA LEU A 93 14.53 -4.91 -7.79
C LEU A 93 16.03 -5.06 -7.48
N ASP A 94 16.89 -4.47 -8.32
CA ASP A 94 18.35 -4.48 -8.14
C ASP A 94 18.76 -3.76 -6.83
N ALA A 95 17.99 -2.74 -6.42
CA ALA A 95 18.17 -2.04 -5.14
C ALA A 95 17.65 -2.84 -3.93
N GLY A 96 17.03 -4.00 -4.12
CA GLY A 96 16.60 -4.90 -3.07
C GLY A 96 15.13 -4.82 -2.68
N ALA A 97 14.27 -4.13 -3.44
CA ALA A 97 12.83 -4.14 -3.19
C ALA A 97 12.23 -5.53 -3.48
N ASP A 98 11.43 -6.06 -2.55
CA ASP A 98 10.73 -7.35 -2.72
C ASP A 98 9.53 -7.23 -3.67
N LYS A 99 8.87 -6.08 -3.66
CA LYS A 99 7.71 -5.78 -4.50
C LYS A 99 7.74 -4.32 -4.95
N ILE A 100 7.06 -4.04 -6.05
CA ILE A 100 6.77 -2.66 -6.48
C ILE A 100 5.27 -2.42 -6.55
N SER A 101 4.87 -1.17 -6.30
CA SER A 101 3.48 -0.74 -6.38
C SER A 101 3.30 0.28 -7.51
N ILE A 102 2.41 -0.03 -8.47
CA ILE A 102 2.11 0.81 -9.63
C ILE A 102 0.63 1.19 -9.67
N ASN A 103 0.32 2.45 -9.94
CA ASN A 103 -1.05 2.97 -10.09
C ASN A 103 -1.20 3.73 -11.41
N SER A 104 -0.85 5.03 -11.44
CA SER A 104 -1.13 5.91 -12.59
C SER A 104 -0.54 5.39 -13.91
N ALA A 105 0.66 4.81 -13.87
CA ALA A 105 1.30 4.24 -15.05
C ALA A 105 0.56 2.99 -15.56
N ALA A 106 0.07 2.15 -14.65
CA ALA A 106 -0.72 0.96 -15.01
C ALA A 106 -2.08 1.36 -15.60
N ILE A 107 -2.71 2.41 -15.11
CA ILE A 107 -3.97 2.95 -15.69
C ILE A 107 -3.71 3.51 -17.10
N ALA A 108 -2.62 4.24 -17.28
CA ALA A 108 -2.24 4.83 -18.58
C ALA A 108 -1.79 3.78 -19.60
N ASN A 109 -1.07 2.76 -19.15
CA ASN A 109 -0.57 1.65 -19.97
C ASN A 109 -0.70 0.32 -19.23
N PRO A 110 -1.85 -0.36 -19.32
CA PRO A 110 -2.07 -1.64 -18.61
C PRO A 110 -1.08 -2.74 -19.00
N SER A 111 -0.50 -2.73 -20.20
CA SER A 111 0.50 -3.72 -20.61
C SER A 111 1.82 -3.64 -19.81
N LEU A 112 2.02 -2.59 -19.02
CA LEU A 112 3.14 -2.50 -18.10
C LEU A 112 3.05 -3.59 -17.01
N ILE A 113 1.84 -3.93 -16.56
CA ILE A 113 1.61 -5.03 -15.61
C ILE A 113 2.09 -6.35 -16.22
N ASP A 114 1.64 -6.65 -17.47
CA ASP A 114 2.02 -7.87 -18.21
C ASP A 114 3.54 -7.96 -18.36
N ALA A 115 4.19 -6.85 -18.75
CA ALA A 115 5.63 -6.82 -18.98
C ALA A 115 6.44 -7.10 -17.70
N ILE A 116 6.06 -6.47 -16.58
CA ILE A 116 6.75 -6.64 -15.31
C ILE A 116 6.49 -8.05 -14.75
N ALA A 117 5.24 -8.50 -14.75
CA ALA A 117 4.87 -9.83 -14.24
C ALA A 117 5.51 -10.97 -15.04
N SER A 118 5.57 -10.84 -16.38
CA SER A 118 6.24 -11.84 -17.23
C SER A 118 7.74 -11.93 -16.99
N ARG A 119 8.38 -10.83 -16.61
CA ARG A 119 9.83 -10.78 -16.43
C ARG A 119 10.28 -11.14 -15.02
N TYR A 120 9.55 -10.69 -14.01
CA TYR A 120 9.95 -10.78 -12.60
C TYR A 120 9.00 -11.63 -11.74
N GLY A 121 7.91 -12.10 -12.33
CA GLY A 121 6.86 -12.84 -11.62
C GLY A 121 5.77 -11.94 -11.04
N SER A 122 4.54 -12.48 -10.96
CA SER A 122 3.38 -11.74 -10.42
C SER A 122 3.61 -11.30 -8.98
N GLN A 123 4.31 -12.09 -8.16
CA GLN A 123 4.60 -11.78 -6.76
C GLN A 123 5.36 -10.46 -6.56
N PHE A 124 6.03 -9.96 -7.59
CA PHE A 124 6.74 -8.68 -7.58
C PHE A 124 5.80 -7.49 -7.83
N VAL A 125 4.61 -7.72 -8.39
CA VAL A 125 3.70 -6.66 -8.87
C VAL A 125 2.54 -6.46 -7.93
N VAL A 126 2.50 -5.32 -7.25
CA VAL A 126 1.32 -4.81 -6.53
C VAL A 126 0.67 -3.74 -7.41
N VAL A 127 -0.59 -3.93 -7.78
CA VAL A 127 -1.34 -2.86 -8.44
C VAL A 127 -2.07 -2.05 -7.36
N ALA A 128 -1.68 -0.78 -7.21
CA ALA A 128 -2.38 0.14 -6.34
C ALA A 128 -3.57 0.76 -7.08
N ILE A 129 -4.72 0.81 -6.42
CA ILE A 129 -5.92 1.45 -6.91
C ILE A 129 -6.40 2.45 -5.85
N ASP A 130 -6.12 3.72 -6.08
CA ASP A 130 -6.76 4.80 -5.33
C ASP A 130 -8.13 5.04 -5.97
N ALA A 131 -9.22 4.92 -5.22
CA ALA A 131 -10.55 5.14 -5.81
C ALA A 131 -11.46 5.97 -4.91
N ARG A 132 -12.43 6.63 -5.56
CA ARG A 132 -13.50 7.39 -4.93
C ARG A 132 -14.86 6.82 -5.34
N CYS A 133 -15.78 6.78 -4.39
CA CYS A 133 -17.18 6.49 -4.66
C CYS A 133 -17.86 7.78 -5.11
N GLY A 134 -18.49 7.76 -6.29
CA GLY A 134 -19.28 8.87 -6.78
C GLY A 134 -20.67 8.93 -6.12
N GLU A 135 -21.43 10.00 -6.38
CA GLU A 135 -22.82 10.15 -5.91
C GLU A 135 -23.75 9.06 -6.48
N ASP A 136 -23.36 8.48 -7.61
CA ASP A 136 -24.03 7.34 -8.25
C ASP A 136 -23.71 5.98 -7.58
N GLY A 137 -22.94 5.98 -6.51
CA GLY A 137 -22.52 4.77 -5.81
C GLY A 137 -21.43 3.95 -6.53
N ILE A 138 -20.91 4.46 -7.67
CA ILE A 138 -19.88 3.75 -8.44
C ILE A 138 -18.49 4.18 -7.98
N TRP A 139 -17.66 3.20 -7.61
CA TRP A 139 -16.27 3.41 -7.30
C TRP A 139 -15.43 3.53 -8.58
N ARG A 140 -14.72 4.63 -8.73
CA ARG A 140 -13.83 4.88 -9.88
C ARG A 140 -12.40 5.12 -9.42
N ALA A 141 -11.46 4.51 -10.16
CA ALA A 141 -10.05 4.70 -9.92
C ALA A 141 -9.63 6.15 -10.20
N THR A 142 -8.64 6.60 -9.45
CA THR A 142 -8.03 7.91 -9.61
C THR A 142 -6.52 7.76 -9.85
N THR A 143 -5.90 8.78 -10.37
CA THR A 143 -4.46 8.85 -10.60
C THR A 143 -3.84 10.03 -9.85
N HIS A 144 -2.49 10.12 -9.84
CA HIS A 144 -1.74 11.21 -9.23
C HIS A 144 -2.11 11.42 -7.76
N GLY A 145 -2.04 10.33 -6.95
CA GLY A 145 -2.34 10.38 -5.52
C GLY A 145 -3.80 10.79 -5.23
N GLY A 146 -4.74 10.33 -6.03
CA GLY A 146 -6.17 10.60 -5.84
C GLY A 146 -6.67 11.92 -6.40
N SER A 147 -5.78 12.75 -7.02
CA SER A 147 -6.13 14.10 -7.48
C SER A 147 -6.83 14.15 -8.83
N ARG A 148 -6.67 13.12 -9.68
CA ARG A 148 -7.26 13.07 -11.03
C ARG A 148 -8.22 11.89 -11.16
N PRO A 149 -9.53 12.12 -11.36
CA PRO A 149 -10.50 11.09 -11.61
C PRO A 149 -10.25 10.40 -12.97
N THR A 150 -10.70 9.16 -13.10
CA THR A 150 -10.75 8.40 -14.35
C THR A 150 -12.12 7.76 -14.52
N ASP A 151 -12.40 7.23 -15.73
CA ASP A 151 -13.62 6.47 -16.00
C ASP A 151 -13.49 4.98 -15.67
N LYS A 152 -12.31 4.53 -15.17
CA LYS A 152 -12.11 3.13 -14.84
C LYS A 152 -12.83 2.77 -13.54
N GLU A 153 -13.82 1.89 -13.64
CA GLU A 153 -14.51 1.31 -12.50
C GLU A 153 -13.59 0.41 -11.67
N LEU A 154 -13.65 0.53 -10.33
CA LEU A 154 -12.80 -0.22 -9.40
C LEU A 154 -12.80 -1.73 -9.66
N PHE A 155 -13.98 -2.35 -9.70
CA PHE A 155 -14.08 -3.81 -9.79
C PHE A 155 -13.64 -4.33 -11.16
N ALA A 156 -13.98 -3.62 -12.23
CA ALA A 156 -13.53 -3.97 -13.58
C ALA A 156 -12.01 -3.83 -13.72
N TRP A 157 -11.46 -2.73 -13.20
CA TRP A 157 -10.02 -2.49 -13.25
C TRP A 157 -9.23 -3.47 -12.37
N ALA A 158 -9.73 -3.81 -11.19
CA ALA A 158 -9.09 -4.78 -10.31
C ALA A 158 -8.99 -6.17 -10.96
N ARG A 159 -10.07 -6.63 -11.63
CA ARG A 159 -10.05 -7.88 -12.41
C ARG A 159 -9.09 -7.81 -13.59
N GLU A 160 -9.08 -6.71 -14.34
CA GLU A 160 -8.15 -6.52 -15.44
C GLU A 160 -6.70 -6.58 -14.94
N ALA A 161 -6.39 -5.93 -13.82
CA ALA A 161 -5.07 -5.95 -13.21
C ALA A 161 -4.62 -7.38 -12.82
N GLU A 162 -5.49 -8.15 -12.18
CA GLU A 162 -5.24 -9.55 -11.85
C GLU A 162 -4.99 -10.39 -13.12
N GLN A 163 -5.84 -10.27 -14.13
CA GLN A 163 -5.70 -11.01 -15.40
C GLN A 163 -4.40 -10.69 -16.13
N ARG A 164 -3.87 -9.48 -15.96
CA ARG A 164 -2.58 -9.04 -16.52
C ARG A 164 -1.37 -9.48 -15.71
N GLY A 165 -1.58 -10.09 -14.55
CA GLY A 165 -0.51 -10.66 -13.75
C GLY A 165 -0.14 -9.87 -12.49
N ALA A 166 -1.01 -8.99 -12.01
CA ALA A 166 -0.85 -8.46 -10.65
C ALA A 166 -0.86 -9.61 -9.64
N GLY A 167 0.10 -9.65 -8.74
CA GLY A 167 0.18 -10.65 -7.69
C GLY A 167 -0.53 -10.22 -6.41
N GLU A 168 -0.84 -8.93 -6.28
CA GLU A 168 -1.50 -8.35 -5.11
C GLU A 168 -2.22 -7.05 -5.49
N LEU A 169 -3.33 -6.76 -4.84
CA LEU A 169 -4.05 -5.51 -4.97
C LEU A 169 -3.89 -4.66 -3.71
N LEU A 170 -3.47 -3.39 -3.85
CA LEU A 170 -3.52 -2.39 -2.78
C LEU A 170 -4.66 -1.40 -3.09
N PHE A 171 -5.79 -1.55 -2.41
CA PHE A 171 -6.92 -0.64 -2.60
C PHE A 171 -6.94 0.44 -1.52
N THR A 172 -6.85 1.72 -1.93
CA THR A 172 -6.99 2.89 -1.07
C THR A 172 -8.33 3.57 -1.30
N SER A 173 -9.16 3.62 -0.25
CA SER A 173 -10.37 4.44 -0.26
C SER A 173 -10.03 5.90 -0.02
N MET A 174 -10.05 6.71 -1.08
CA MET A 174 -9.69 8.15 -1.03
C MET A 174 -10.67 9.02 -0.24
N ILE A 175 -11.89 8.54 -0.01
CA ILE A 175 -12.87 9.24 0.83
C ILE A 175 -12.69 8.95 2.32
N HIS A 176 -11.97 7.89 2.68
CA HIS A 176 -11.66 7.51 4.06
C HIS A 176 -10.18 7.76 4.41
N ASP A 177 -9.31 8.00 3.42
CA ASP A 177 -7.88 8.20 3.67
C ASP A 177 -7.63 9.44 4.54
N GLY A 178 -6.89 9.25 5.64
CA GLY A 178 -6.59 10.27 6.63
C GLY A 178 -7.75 10.66 7.54
N THR A 179 -8.99 10.17 7.32
CA THR A 179 -10.18 10.56 8.10
C THR A 179 -10.34 9.79 9.40
N ARG A 180 -9.71 8.60 9.52
CA ARG A 180 -9.86 7.69 10.67
C ARG A 180 -11.30 7.21 10.91
N SER A 181 -12.13 7.17 9.87
CA SER A 181 -13.55 6.83 9.95
C SER A 181 -13.86 5.36 9.66
N GLY A 182 -12.83 4.53 9.63
CA GLY A 182 -12.94 3.12 9.25
C GLY A 182 -12.82 2.89 7.75
N TYR A 183 -12.61 1.63 7.38
CA TYR A 183 -12.52 1.20 5.99
C TYR A 183 -13.91 0.88 5.40
N PRO A 184 -14.14 1.03 4.10
CA PRO A 184 -15.39 0.60 3.43
C PRO A 184 -15.45 -0.93 3.31
N CYS A 185 -15.76 -1.63 4.41
CA CYS A 185 -15.69 -3.09 4.51
C CYS A 185 -16.52 -3.81 3.45
N GLU A 186 -17.69 -3.30 3.09
CA GLU A 186 -18.52 -3.87 2.03
C GLU A 186 -17.81 -3.87 0.67
N THR A 187 -17.11 -2.77 0.35
CA THR A 187 -16.34 -2.67 -0.91
C THR A 187 -15.19 -3.67 -0.94
N PHE A 188 -14.48 -3.83 0.19
CA PHE A 188 -13.42 -4.84 0.31
C PHE A 188 -13.98 -6.27 0.21
N ALA A 189 -15.11 -6.56 0.83
CA ALA A 189 -15.77 -7.86 0.72
C ALA A 189 -16.14 -8.19 -0.73
N ARG A 190 -16.67 -7.21 -1.48
CA ARG A 190 -16.96 -7.36 -2.91
C ARG A 190 -15.71 -7.55 -3.75
N LEU A 191 -14.59 -6.90 -3.43
CA LEU A 191 -13.31 -7.16 -4.09
C LEU A 191 -12.85 -8.59 -3.83
N ALA A 192 -12.96 -9.08 -2.58
CA ALA A 192 -12.62 -10.46 -2.22
C ALA A 192 -13.53 -11.52 -2.85
N ASP A 193 -14.75 -11.15 -3.32
CA ASP A 193 -15.61 -12.04 -4.09
C ASP A 193 -15.18 -12.20 -5.55
N VAL A 194 -14.45 -11.21 -6.08
CA VAL A 194 -14.16 -11.14 -7.52
C VAL A 194 -12.70 -11.35 -7.87
N LEU A 195 -11.80 -11.35 -6.86
CA LEU A 195 -10.36 -11.55 -7.00
C LEU A 195 -9.91 -12.81 -6.29
N SER A 196 -8.86 -13.44 -6.82
CA SER A 196 -8.15 -14.55 -6.17
C SER A 196 -6.81 -14.15 -5.57
N ILE A 197 -6.28 -12.97 -5.94
CA ILE A 197 -5.05 -12.42 -5.40
C ILE A 197 -5.29 -11.72 -4.05
N PRO A 198 -4.29 -11.66 -3.17
CA PRO A 198 -4.39 -10.97 -1.89
C PRO A 198 -4.75 -9.49 -2.02
N ILE A 199 -5.52 -8.98 -1.05
CA ILE A 199 -5.98 -7.59 -1.01
C ILE A 199 -5.40 -6.91 0.24
N ILE A 200 -4.69 -5.81 0.02
CA ILE A 200 -4.22 -4.89 1.07
C ILE A 200 -5.24 -3.75 1.20
N ALA A 201 -5.81 -3.61 2.39
CA ALA A 201 -6.76 -2.52 2.68
C ALA A 201 -6.02 -1.25 3.13
N SER A 202 -6.32 -0.14 2.47
CA SER A 202 -5.78 1.19 2.75
C SER A 202 -6.87 2.27 2.76
N GLY A 203 -6.65 3.33 3.54
CA GLY A 203 -7.58 4.45 3.70
C GLY A 203 -8.70 4.17 4.69
N GLY A 204 -8.56 4.71 5.94
CA GLY A 204 -9.59 4.62 6.97
C GLY A 204 -9.15 4.13 8.34
N ALA A 205 -7.91 3.65 8.51
CA ALA A 205 -7.42 3.17 9.79
C ALA A 205 -7.50 4.25 10.88
N GLY A 206 -8.34 4.05 11.88
CA GLY A 206 -8.51 4.96 13.01
C GLY A 206 -8.40 4.24 14.36
N SER A 207 -8.75 2.96 14.42
CA SER A 207 -8.79 2.16 15.63
C SER A 207 -8.44 0.69 15.38
N VAL A 208 -8.25 -0.07 16.46
CA VAL A 208 -8.12 -1.54 16.41
C VAL A 208 -9.35 -2.17 15.78
N GLU A 209 -10.54 -1.67 16.15
CA GLU A 209 -11.83 -2.16 15.67
C GLU A 209 -11.97 -1.98 14.15
N ASP A 210 -11.52 -0.85 13.59
CA ASP A 210 -11.55 -0.61 12.15
C ASP A 210 -10.71 -1.63 11.40
N ILE A 211 -9.50 -1.90 11.91
CA ILE A 211 -8.60 -2.89 11.35
C ILE A 211 -9.19 -4.30 11.50
N ALA A 212 -9.74 -4.63 12.67
CA ALA A 212 -10.40 -5.90 12.90
C ALA A 212 -11.58 -6.13 11.94
N ARG A 213 -12.39 -5.09 11.71
CA ARG A 213 -13.54 -5.16 10.79
C ARG A 213 -13.13 -5.38 9.34
N VAL A 214 -12.15 -4.65 8.82
CA VAL A 214 -11.73 -4.83 7.42
C VAL A 214 -11.10 -6.19 7.18
N LEU A 215 -10.36 -6.72 8.16
CA LEU A 215 -9.76 -8.07 8.07
C LEU A 215 -10.80 -9.19 8.17
N ARG A 216 -11.88 -9.00 8.95
CA ARG A 216 -12.94 -9.99 9.17
C ARG A 216 -14.09 -9.83 8.19
N GLU A 217 -14.77 -8.68 8.21
CA GLU A 217 -15.95 -8.41 7.41
C GLU A 217 -15.58 -8.02 5.98
N GLY A 218 -14.53 -7.19 5.82
CA GLY A 218 -13.98 -6.81 4.52
C GLY A 218 -13.19 -7.93 3.84
N ARG A 219 -12.81 -8.97 4.59
CA ARG A 219 -12.03 -10.13 4.10
C ARG A 219 -10.68 -9.75 3.48
N ALA A 220 -10.15 -8.55 3.78
CA ALA A 220 -8.83 -8.15 3.36
C ALA A 220 -7.75 -9.10 3.92
N ASP A 221 -6.66 -9.29 3.19
CA ASP A 221 -5.53 -10.15 3.59
C ASP A 221 -4.47 -9.39 4.38
N ALA A 222 -4.48 -8.06 4.24
CA ALA A 222 -3.64 -7.17 5.00
C ALA A 222 -4.35 -5.84 5.28
N ALA A 223 -3.96 -5.20 6.39
CA ALA A 223 -4.32 -3.83 6.70
C ALA A 223 -3.08 -2.94 6.67
N LEU A 224 -3.14 -1.90 5.83
CA LEU A 224 -2.12 -0.87 5.73
C LEU A 224 -2.57 0.35 6.52
N ALA A 225 -1.68 0.87 7.37
CA ALA A 225 -1.91 2.06 8.17
C ALA A 225 -0.63 2.90 8.31
N ALA A 226 -0.80 4.19 8.53
CA ALA A 226 0.29 5.15 8.68
C ALA A 226 0.16 5.95 9.99
N SER A 227 -0.82 6.84 10.06
CA SER A 227 -0.95 7.85 11.12
C SER A 227 -1.00 7.26 12.52
N ILE A 228 -1.76 6.18 12.75
CA ILE A 228 -1.89 5.54 14.08
C ILE A 228 -0.56 5.01 14.61
N PHE A 229 0.34 4.59 13.70
CA PHE A 229 1.69 4.14 14.03
C PHE A 229 2.67 5.31 14.15
N HIS A 230 2.64 6.24 13.21
CA HIS A 230 3.57 7.36 13.17
C HIS A 230 3.41 8.31 14.36
N PHE A 231 2.19 8.49 14.85
CA PHE A 231 1.92 9.34 16.01
C PHE A 231 1.92 8.60 17.35
N GLY A 232 2.31 7.31 17.34
CA GLY A 232 2.48 6.50 18.55
C GLY A 232 1.17 6.21 19.29
N GLU A 233 0.02 6.21 18.60
CA GLU A 233 -1.28 5.92 19.19
C GLU A 233 -1.40 4.45 19.58
N ILE A 234 -0.82 3.56 18.77
CA ILE A 234 -0.67 2.14 19.05
C ILE A 234 0.62 1.62 18.41
N THR A 235 1.30 0.67 19.06
CA THR A 235 2.41 -0.05 18.44
C THR A 235 1.88 -1.19 17.56
N VAL A 236 2.68 -1.64 16.57
CA VAL A 236 2.30 -2.81 15.76
C VAL A 236 2.12 -4.05 16.62
N GLY A 237 2.98 -4.24 17.62
CA GLY A 237 2.90 -5.37 18.54
C GLY A 237 1.61 -5.37 19.38
N ASP A 238 1.24 -4.22 19.97
CA ASP A 238 0.01 -4.09 20.74
C ASP A 238 -1.22 -4.30 19.87
N LEU A 239 -1.25 -3.70 18.66
CA LEU A 239 -2.31 -3.93 17.69
C LEU A 239 -2.51 -5.43 17.41
N LYS A 240 -1.43 -6.16 17.17
CA LYS A 240 -1.51 -7.60 16.89
C LYS A 240 -2.01 -8.40 18.08
N GLN A 241 -1.64 -8.01 19.30
CA GLN A 241 -2.18 -8.63 20.52
C GLN A 241 -3.69 -8.42 20.64
N GLU A 242 -4.18 -7.20 20.41
CA GLU A 242 -5.62 -6.91 20.42
C GLU A 242 -6.36 -7.65 19.30
N LEU A 243 -5.81 -7.70 18.09
CA LEU A 243 -6.40 -8.47 16.99
C LEU A 243 -6.53 -9.97 17.34
N LYS A 244 -5.54 -10.55 18.03
CA LYS A 244 -5.64 -11.92 18.53
C LYS A 244 -6.73 -12.11 19.56
N ARG A 245 -6.91 -11.15 20.48
CA ARG A 245 -8.04 -11.16 21.45
C ARG A 245 -9.40 -11.14 20.75
N LEU A 246 -9.45 -10.49 19.60
CA LEU A 246 -10.63 -10.45 18.73
C LEU A 246 -10.74 -11.68 17.78
N ASN A 247 -9.92 -12.73 17.98
CA ASN A 247 -9.87 -13.95 17.16
C ASN A 247 -9.53 -13.71 15.68
N ILE A 248 -8.64 -12.75 15.39
CA ILE A 248 -8.06 -12.54 14.08
C ILE A 248 -6.67 -13.18 14.07
N ASP A 249 -6.44 -14.09 13.14
CA ASP A 249 -5.15 -14.76 13.00
C ASP A 249 -4.11 -13.80 12.38
N VAL A 250 -3.14 -13.37 13.19
CA VAL A 250 -2.01 -12.52 12.81
C VAL A 250 -0.70 -13.15 13.32
N ARG A 251 0.39 -12.92 12.62
CA ARG A 251 1.73 -13.35 13.07
C ARG A 251 2.14 -12.57 14.34
N CYS A 252 2.92 -13.21 15.21
CA CYS A 252 3.59 -12.57 16.35
C CYS A 252 5.07 -12.86 16.31
#